data_4eb5255b4722f80bf29fa30e1fb4fb3e
#
_entry.id   4eb5255b4722f80bf29fa30e1fb4fb3e
#
_cell.length_a   1.000
_cell.length_b   1.000
_cell.length_c   1.000
_cell.angle_alpha   90.00
_cell.angle_beta   90.00
_cell.angle_gamma   90.00
#
_symmetry.space_group_name_H-M   'P 1'
#
loop_
_entity.id
_entity.type
_entity.pdbx_description
1 polymer ?
#
loop_
_entity_poly.entity_id
_entity_poly.type
_entity_poly.pdbx_seq_one_letter_code
_entity_poly.pdbx_strand_id
1 'polypeptide(L)'
;MSSKISVTIIALISLTFLSLLPFALAQEEESAGSDMKYIGAAIAFAGAAIGAGIGIGQAGSAGLAAATENESMKTQGLIITALAEAVAIYGIVVALLILGS
;
A
#
# COMPACT_ATOMS: atom_id res chain seq x y z
N MET A 1 4.31 21.95 -15.31
CA MET A 1 3.15 21.08 -15.59
C MET A 1 3.15 19.82 -14.72
N SER A 2 4.29 19.19 -14.48
CA SER A 2 4.40 17.99 -13.61
C SER A 2 4.05 18.24 -12.15
N SER A 3 4.39 19.38 -11.56
CA SER A 3 4.10 19.69 -10.15
C SER A 3 2.60 19.83 -9.87
N LYS A 4 1.84 20.41 -10.79
CA LYS A 4 0.38 20.55 -10.64
C LYS A 4 -0.31 19.18 -10.73
N ILE A 5 0.16 18.32 -11.62
CA ILE A 5 -0.33 16.94 -11.78
C ILE A 5 -0.04 16.14 -10.50
N SER A 6 1.17 16.26 -9.95
CA SER A 6 1.55 15.58 -8.70
C SER A 6 0.69 16.04 -7.52
N VAL A 7 0.46 17.34 -7.38
CA VAL A 7 -0.41 17.89 -6.33
C VAL A 7 -1.84 17.40 -6.47
N THR A 8 -2.36 17.34 -7.71
CA THR A 8 -3.72 16.85 -7.97
C THR A 8 -3.84 15.37 -7.63
N ILE A 9 -2.86 14.57 -7.99
CA ILE A 9 -2.83 13.13 -7.67
C ILE A 9 -2.78 12.91 -6.15
N ILE A 10 -1.91 13.63 -5.46
CA ILE A 10 -1.80 13.56 -3.99
C ILE A 10 -3.11 13.98 -3.33
N ALA A 11 -3.75 15.04 -3.81
CA ALA A 11 -5.04 15.51 -3.29
C ALA A 11 -6.15 14.47 -3.51
N LEU A 12 -6.19 13.81 -4.68
CA LEU A 12 -7.16 12.75 -4.97
C LEU A 12 -6.95 11.52 -4.10
N ILE A 13 -5.70 11.11 -3.90
CA ILE A 13 -5.35 9.98 -3.02
C ILE A 13 -5.73 10.30 -1.57
N SER A 14 -5.42 11.51 -1.09
CA SER A 14 -5.77 11.96 0.26
C SER A 14 -7.28 12.03 0.47
N LEU A 15 -8.02 12.51 -0.52
CA LEU A 15 -9.48 12.58 -0.49
C LEU A 15 -10.11 11.18 -0.46
N THR A 16 -9.58 10.25 -1.25
CA THR A 16 -10.02 8.85 -1.27
C THR A 16 -9.77 8.19 0.09
N PHE A 17 -8.60 8.42 0.67
CA PHE A 17 -8.24 7.89 1.98
C PHE A 17 -9.14 8.46 3.10
N LEU A 18 -9.44 9.76 3.04
CA LEU A 18 -10.30 10.44 4.00
C LEU A 18 -11.76 9.96 3.90
N SER A 19 -12.23 9.61 2.71
CA SER A 19 -13.59 9.09 2.51
C SER A 19 -13.79 7.66 3.04
N LEU A 20 -12.70 6.88 3.17
CA LEU A 20 -12.75 5.53 3.75
C LEU A 20 -12.73 5.52 5.29
N LEU A 21 -12.28 6.61 5.91
CA LEU A 21 -12.18 6.72 7.37
C LEU A 21 -13.53 6.53 8.09
N PRO A 22 -14.64 7.19 7.69
CA PRO A 22 -15.92 7.01 8.36
C PRO A 22 -16.48 5.59 8.20
N PHE A 23 -16.16 4.90 7.11
CA PHE A 23 -16.55 3.51 6.93
C PHE A 23 -15.80 2.58 7.89
N ALA A 24 -14.51 2.82 8.11
CA ALA A 24 -13.71 2.06 9.07
C ALA A 24 -14.16 2.32 10.53
N LEU A 25 -14.57 3.55 10.86
CA LEU A 25 -15.05 3.92 12.19
C LEU A 25 -16.49 3.45 12.48
N ALA A 26 -17.31 3.25 11.45
CA ALA A 26 -18.70 2.80 11.58
C ALA A 26 -18.85 1.30 12.01
N GLN A 27 -17.74 0.57 12.10
CA GLN A 27 -17.72 -0.85 12.49
C GLN A 27 -17.58 -1.08 14.00
N GLU A 28 -17.68 -0.04 14.84
CA GLU A 28 -17.31 -0.09 16.27
C GLU A 28 -18.37 -0.66 17.23
N GLU A 29 -19.46 -1.26 16.77
CA GLU A 29 -20.55 -1.71 17.68
C GLU A 29 -20.46 -3.19 18.10
N GLU A 30 -19.37 -3.90 17.83
CA GLU A 30 -19.21 -5.29 18.25
C GLU A 30 -18.26 -5.46 19.44
N SER A 31 -18.37 -6.60 20.18
CA SER A 31 -17.63 -6.88 21.43
C SER A 31 -16.12 -6.61 21.36
N ALA A 32 -15.49 -6.22 22.48
CA ALA A 32 -14.08 -5.85 22.60
C ALA A 32 -13.10 -6.89 22.03
N GLY A 33 -13.44 -8.19 22.01
CA GLY A 33 -12.62 -9.25 21.41
C GLY A 33 -12.60 -9.20 19.88
N SER A 34 -13.74 -8.91 19.24
CA SER A 34 -13.82 -8.70 17.80
C SER A 34 -13.16 -7.39 17.37
N ASP A 35 -13.25 -6.34 18.21
CA ASP A 35 -12.59 -5.06 17.94
C ASP A 35 -11.08 -5.20 17.85
N MET A 36 -10.46 -5.95 18.76
CA MET A 36 -9.02 -6.22 18.73
C MET A 36 -8.61 -7.01 17.47
N LYS A 37 -9.45 -7.91 17.00
CA LYS A 37 -9.23 -8.66 15.76
C LYS A 37 -9.23 -7.72 14.54
N TYR A 38 -10.19 -6.82 14.42
CA TYR A 38 -10.26 -5.84 13.34
C TYR A 38 -9.08 -4.87 13.39
N ILE A 39 -8.69 -4.40 14.57
CA ILE A 39 -7.52 -3.55 14.76
C ILE A 39 -6.25 -4.29 14.35
N GLY A 40 -6.09 -5.54 14.78
CA GLY A 40 -4.94 -6.36 14.39
C GLY A 40 -4.83 -6.56 12.88
N ALA A 41 -5.95 -6.87 12.21
CA ALA A 41 -6.00 -7.00 10.76
C ALA A 41 -5.69 -5.68 10.05
N ALA A 42 -6.21 -4.56 10.54
CA ALA A 42 -5.95 -3.25 9.99
C ALA A 42 -4.47 -2.86 10.11
N ILE A 43 -3.84 -3.11 11.27
CA ILE A 43 -2.41 -2.85 11.51
C ILE A 43 -1.54 -3.72 10.59
N ALA A 44 -1.88 -5.00 10.45
CA ALA A 44 -1.15 -5.93 9.59
C ALA A 44 -1.16 -5.46 8.13
N PHE A 45 -2.33 -5.10 7.62
CA PHE A 45 -2.44 -4.59 6.25
C PHE A 45 -1.79 -3.20 6.09
N ALA A 46 -2.03 -2.27 7.00
CA ALA A 46 -1.46 -0.93 6.93
C ALA A 46 0.07 -0.96 6.95
N GLY A 47 0.68 -1.77 7.82
CA GLY A 47 2.13 -1.95 7.88
C GLY A 47 2.70 -2.49 6.57
N ALA A 48 2.07 -3.51 6.01
CA ALA A 48 2.47 -4.10 4.74
C ALA A 48 2.29 -3.12 3.57
N ALA A 49 1.17 -2.40 3.51
CA ALA A 49 0.89 -1.42 2.46
C ALA A 49 1.86 -0.24 2.48
N ILE A 50 2.20 0.27 3.67
CA ILE A 50 3.20 1.34 3.83
C ILE A 50 4.59 0.84 3.39
N GLY A 51 5.01 -0.35 3.86
CA GLY A 51 6.28 -0.95 3.48
C GLY A 51 6.37 -1.20 1.97
N ALA A 52 5.33 -1.77 1.37
CA ALA A 52 5.24 -1.97 -0.07
C ALA A 52 5.29 -0.64 -0.84
N GLY A 53 4.55 0.37 -0.39
CA GLY A 53 4.55 1.69 -1.02
C GLY A 53 5.93 2.35 -1.04
N ILE A 54 6.65 2.27 0.06
CA ILE A 54 8.04 2.76 0.15
C ILE A 54 8.94 1.95 -0.80
N GLY A 55 8.84 0.62 -0.76
CA GLY A 55 9.62 -0.27 -1.62
C GLY A 55 9.37 -0.03 -3.11
N ILE A 56 8.11 0.09 -3.52
CA ILE A 56 7.71 0.41 -4.89
C ILE A 56 8.24 1.77 -5.32
N GLY A 57 8.12 2.78 -4.46
CA GLY A 57 8.62 4.13 -4.74
C GLY A 57 10.14 4.14 -4.99
N GLN A 58 10.89 3.48 -4.14
CA GLN A 58 12.35 3.40 -4.26
C GLN A 58 12.78 2.52 -5.44
N ALA A 59 12.25 1.31 -5.55
CA ALA A 59 12.58 0.37 -6.62
C ALA A 59 12.14 0.90 -7.99
N GLY A 60 10.95 1.49 -8.06
CA GLY A 60 10.42 2.06 -9.29
C GLY A 60 11.26 3.23 -9.79
N SER A 61 11.60 4.18 -8.93
CA SER A 61 12.43 5.33 -9.29
C SER A 61 13.84 4.91 -9.70
N ALA A 62 14.46 4.00 -8.94
CA ALA A 62 15.78 3.48 -9.27
C ALA A 62 15.77 2.67 -10.57
N GLY A 63 14.74 1.84 -10.79
CA GLY A 63 14.58 1.06 -12.02
C GLY A 63 14.38 1.92 -13.25
N LEU A 64 13.57 2.99 -13.15
CA LEU A 64 13.37 3.94 -14.23
C LEU A 64 14.66 4.71 -14.55
N ALA A 65 15.39 5.17 -13.52
CA ALA A 65 16.67 5.85 -13.70
C ALA A 65 17.71 4.92 -14.37
N ALA A 66 17.83 3.68 -13.93
CA ALA A 66 18.72 2.71 -14.52
C ALA A 66 18.37 2.38 -15.99
N ALA A 67 17.08 2.33 -16.30
CA ALA A 67 16.58 2.05 -17.65
C ALA A 67 16.92 3.15 -18.67
N THR A 68 17.14 4.39 -18.22
CA THR A 68 17.59 5.47 -19.10
C THR A 68 19.03 5.29 -19.58
N GLU A 69 19.86 4.63 -18.78
CA GLU A 69 21.27 4.36 -19.10
C GLU A 69 21.44 3.00 -19.80
N ASN A 70 20.64 2.02 -19.39
CA ASN A 70 20.71 0.66 -19.95
C ASN A 70 19.31 0.05 -20.00
N GLU A 71 18.79 -0.11 -21.22
CA GLU A 71 17.45 -0.63 -21.47
C GLU A 71 17.22 -2.03 -20.86
N SER A 72 18.25 -2.87 -20.73
CA SER A 72 18.16 -4.18 -20.10
C SER A 72 17.76 -4.09 -18.61
N MET A 73 18.04 -2.97 -17.94
CA MET A 73 17.67 -2.74 -16.54
C MET A 73 16.18 -2.47 -16.34
N LYS A 74 15.44 -2.18 -17.41
CA LYS A 74 13.99 -2.00 -17.35
C LYS A 74 13.26 -3.23 -16.80
N THR A 75 13.63 -4.39 -17.26
CA THR A 75 13.06 -5.66 -16.78
C THR A 75 13.42 -5.93 -15.32
N GLN A 76 14.66 -5.66 -14.93
CA GLN A 76 15.10 -5.82 -13.54
C GLN A 76 14.33 -4.89 -12.60
N GLY A 77 14.18 -3.62 -12.99
CA GLY A 77 13.41 -2.64 -12.24
C GLY A 77 11.95 -3.06 -12.07
N LEU A 78 11.34 -3.60 -13.12
CA LEU A 78 9.96 -4.09 -13.07
C LEU A 78 9.81 -5.30 -12.12
N ILE A 79 10.74 -6.24 -12.17
CA ILE A 79 10.73 -7.42 -11.29
C ILE A 79 10.84 -7.01 -9.83
N ILE A 80 11.78 -6.14 -9.48
CA ILE A 80 11.97 -5.68 -8.09
C ILE A 80 10.75 -4.92 -7.61
N THR A 81 10.15 -4.07 -8.46
CA THR A 81 8.93 -3.34 -8.12
C THR A 81 7.75 -4.30 -7.88
N ALA A 82 7.59 -5.32 -8.70
CA ALA A 82 6.56 -6.34 -8.53
C ALA A 82 6.76 -7.17 -7.24
N LEU A 83 8.01 -7.47 -6.88
CA LEU A 83 8.31 -8.14 -5.61
C LEU A 83 7.97 -7.25 -4.40
N ALA A 84 8.21 -5.94 -4.49
CA ALA A 84 7.81 -5.01 -3.45
C ALA A 84 6.27 -4.93 -3.31
N GLU A 85 5.54 -4.97 -4.42
CA GLU A 85 4.07 -5.02 -4.41
C GLU A 85 3.53 -6.30 -3.74
N ALA A 86 4.21 -7.42 -3.90
CA ALA A 86 3.82 -8.69 -3.28
C ALA A 86 3.77 -8.59 -1.74
N VAL A 87 4.52 -7.71 -1.11
CA VAL A 87 4.48 -7.48 0.35
C VAL A 87 3.10 -6.99 0.79
N ALA A 88 2.46 -6.09 0.04
CA ALA A 88 1.10 -5.65 0.34
C ALA A 88 0.08 -6.79 0.18
N ILE A 89 0.27 -7.68 -0.80
CA ILE A 89 -0.57 -8.86 -1.01
C ILE A 89 -0.45 -9.80 0.19
N TYR A 90 0.75 -10.05 0.69
CA TYR A 90 0.94 -10.82 1.92
C TYR A 90 0.26 -10.17 3.12
N GLY A 91 0.28 -8.84 3.21
CA GLY A 91 -0.44 -8.11 4.25
C GLY A 91 -1.95 -8.35 4.21
N ILE A 92 -2.54 -8.39 3.03
CA ILE A 92 -3.97 -8.74 2.85
C ILE A 92 -4.22 -10.18 3.33
N VAL A 93 -3.38 -11.13 2.96
CA VAL A 93 -3.51 -12.53 3.38
C VAL A 93 -3.47 -12.65 4.89
N VAL A 94 -2.51 -11.99 5.55
CA VAL A 94 -2.40 -11.99 7.02
C VAL A 94 -3.64 -11.35 7.66
N ALA A 95 -4.11 -10.23 7.13
CA ALA A 95 -5.32 -9.58 7.62
C ALA A 95 -6.55 -10.50 7.52
N LEU A 96 -6.71 -11.19 6.40
CA LEU A 96 -7.81 -12.15 6.21
C LEU A 96 -7.70 -13.36 7.14
N LEU A 97 -6.49 -13.86 7.41
CA LEU A 97 -6.28 -14.93 8.37
C LEU A 97 -6.65 -14.51 9.79
N ILE A 98 -6.30 -13.29 10.18
CA ILE A 98 -6.69 -12.71 11.47
C ILE A 98 -8.22 -12.60 11.56
N LEU A 99 -8.88 -12.12 10.52
CA LEU A 99 -10.33 -11.95 10.50
C LEU A 99 -11.07 -13.30 10.49
N GLY A 100 -10.48 -14.32 9.88
CA GLY A 100 -11.05 -15.65 9.78
C GLY A 100 -10.83 -16.54 11.02
N SER A 101 -9.97 -16.12 11.94
CA SER A 101 -9.70 -16.87 13.18
C SER A 101 -10.72 -16.50 14.26
#